data_c7f9b3ad1ab37cd25ba2c885b926a397
#
_entry.id   c7f9b3ad1ab37cd25ba2c885b926a397
#
_cell.length_a   1.000
_cell.length_b   1.000
_cell.length_c   1.000
_cell.angle_alpha   90.00
_cell.angle_beta   90.00
_cell.angle_gamma   90.00
#
_symmetry.space_group_name_H-M   'P 1'
#
loop_
_entity.id
_entity.type
_entity.pdbx_description
1 polymer ?
#
loop_
_entity_poly.entity_id
_entity_poly.type
_entity_poly.pdbx_seq_one_letter_code
_entity_poly.pdbx_strand_id
1 'polypeptide(L)'
;MKWIKKNLSSVILGMIFLLGLSLLLYPSFSDYWNSFHQSRAIASYAEAVAEIDNDDYEIIWDKAVEYNKKIGSEGQSWVLTDEQKEEYNSVLNISGNGIMGYIEIPSIKVSLPIYHGVDEAVLQIAVGHIEGSSLPVGGENSHCVISGHRGLPSAKLFTNLDQLKEGDIFMMRVLDETLTYEVDQIRIVEPEDLSNIGIVEGEDLCTLVTCTPYGVNSHRLLVRGHRIENIDASSIRVTADALQIDPVIVAPVVAAPILLLLLIVLLVRYRKR
;
A
#
# COMPACT_ATOMS: atom_id res chain seq x y z
N MET A 1 -2.56 22.57 -44.39
CA MET A 1 -3.98 22.79 -44.05
C MET A 1 -4.99 22.10 -44.98
N LYS A 2 -4.84 22.09 -46.33
CA LYS A 2 -5.77 21.39 -47.24
C LYS A 2 -5.91 19.87 -47.00
N TRP A 3 -4.82 19.18 -46.62
CA TRP A 3 -4.81 17.73 -46.33
C TRP A 3 -5.64 17.38 -45.09
N ILE A 4 -5.52 18.16 -44.00
CA ILE A 4 -6.30 17.97 -42.75
C ILE A 4 -7.79 18.15 -43.01
N LYS A 5 -8.19 19.15 -43.78
CA LYS A 5 -9.61 19.35 -44.14
C LYS A 5 -10.17 18.19 -44.96
N LYS A 6 -9.38 17.59 -45.86
CA LYS A 6 -9.79 16.44 -46.68
C LYS A 6 -9.91 15.14 -45.88
N ASN A 7 -9.15 15.01 -44.79
CA ASN A 7 -9.11 13.81 -43.95
C ASN A 7 -9.62 14.09 -42.51
N LEU A 8 -10.43 15.11 -42.31
CA LEU A 8 -10.88 15.57 -40.99
C LEU A 8 -11.51 14.45 -40.17
N SER A 9 -12.38 13.65 -40.79
CA SER A 9 -13.04 12.51 -40.12
C SER A 9 -12.04 11.44 -39.62
N SER A 10 -11.01 11.15 -40.43
CA SER A 10 -9.97 10.18 -40.06
C SER A 10 -9.06 10.71 -38.93
N VAL A 11 -8.78 12.03 -38.95
CA VAL A 11 -8.02 12.69 -37.88
C VAL A 11 -8.81 12.69 -36.57
N ILE A 12 -10.11 13.01 -36.64
CA ILE A 12 -10.99 12.98 -35.45
C ILE A 12 -11.09 11.55 -34.91
N LEU A 13 -11.30 10.55 -35.77
CA LEU A 13 -11.36 9.15 -35.36
C LEU A 13 -10.03 8.70 -34.72
N GLY A 14 -8.89 9.10 -35.29
CA GLY A 14 -7.58 8.83 -34.72
C GLY A 14 -7.37 9.48 -33.34
N MET A 15 -7.83 10.71 -33.14
CA MET A 15 -7.78 11.37 -31.84
C MET A 15 -8.64 10.68 -30.80
N ILE A 16 -9.88 10.32 -31.16
CA ILE A 16 -10.80 9.58 -30.27
C ILE A 16 -10.19 8.23 -29.91
N PHE A 17 -9.59 7.54 -30.86
CA PHE A 17 -8.91 6.27 -30.62
C PHE A 17 -7.73 6.42 -29.64
N LEU A 18 -6.85 7.40 -29.87
CA LEU A 18 -5.71 7.67 -28.98
C LEU A 18 -6.15 8.05 -27.57
N LEU A 19 -7.20 8.85 -27.45
CA LEU A 19 -7.77 9.20 -26.15
C LEU A 19 -8.31 7.93 -25.43
N GLY A 20 -9.09 7.11 -26.13
CA GLY A 20 -9.62 5.86 -25.58
C GLY A 20 -8.51 4.88 -25.17
N LEU A 21 -7.47 4.76 -26.00
CA LEU A 21 -6.30 3.93 -25.72
C LEU A 21 -5.52 4.47 -24.48
N SER A 22 -5.34 5.79 -24.38
CA SER A 22 -4.68 6.40 -23.21
C SER A 22 -5.44 6.15 -21.92
N LEU A 23 -6.78 6.27 -21.95
CA LEU A 23 -7.63 5.97 -20.80
C LEU A 23 -7.57 4.48 -20.41
N LEU A 24 -7.52 3.59 -21.40
CA LEU A 24 -7.41 2.14 -21.17
C LEU A 24 -6.06 1.75 -20.55
N LEU A 25 -4.97 2.40 -20.97
CA LEU A 25 -3.61 2.08 -20.51
C LEU A 25 -3.25 2.79 -19.19
N TYR A 26 -3.98 3.86 -18.83
CA TYR A 26 -3.69 4.70 -17.67
C TYR A 26 -3.53 3.91 -16.36
N PRO A 27 -4.47 3.00 -15.97
CA PRO A 27 -4.34 2.29 -14.70
C PRO A 27 -3.07 1.43 -14.64
N SER A 28 -2.77 0.69 -15.71
CA SER A 28 -1.59 -0.18 -15.75
C SER A 28 -0.27 0.60 -15.71
N PHE A 29 -0.21 1.72 -16.42
CA PHE A 29 0.98 2.58 -16.42
C PHE A 29 1.17 3.26 -15.07
N SER A 30 0.08 3.76 -14.48
CA SER A 30 0.12 4.44 -13.20
C SER A 30 0.48 3.50 -12.05
N ASP A 31 -0.10 2.28 -12.02
CA ASP A 31 0.25 1.25 -11.03
C ASP A 31 1.73 0.85 -11.13
N TYR A 32 2.25 0.63 -12.35
CA TYR A 32 3.68 0.36 -12.58
C TYR A 32 4.55 1.52 -12.09
N TRP A 33 4.18 2.75 -12.41
CA TRP A 33 4.91 3.94 -11.98
C TRP A 33 4.95 4.07 -10.46
N ASN A 34 3.80 3.87 -9.79
CA ASN A 34 3.72 3.94 -8.34
C ASN A 34 4.47 2.80 -7.66
N SER A 35 4.38 1.56 -8.17
CA SER A 35 5.13 0.43 -7.61
C SER A 35 6.66 0.65 -7.69
N PHE A 36 7.14 1.28 -8.77
CA PHE A 36 8.55 1.68 -8.87
C PHE A 36 8.95 2.69 -7.80
N HIS A 37 8.10 3.71 -7.53
CA HIS A 37 8.37 4.71 -6.49
C HIS A 37 8.29 4.11 -5.10
N GLN A 38 7.34 3.21 -4.84
CA GLN A 38 7.22 2.47 -3.57
C GLN A 38 8.47 1.62 -3.30
N SER A 39 8.93 0.87 -4.29
CA SER A 39 10.16 0.07 -4.16
C SER A 39 11.39 0.95 -3.91
N ARG A 40 11.46 2.12 -4.55
CA ARG A 40 12.55 3.08 -4.32
C ARG A 40 12.47 3.71 -2.92
N ALA A 41 11.27 4.00 -2.44
CA ALA A 41 11.05 4.52 -1.09
C ALA A 41 11.50 3.50 -0.03
N ILE A 42 11.16 2.21 -0.21
CA ILE A 42 11.63 1.11 0.65
C ILE A 42 13.15 0.98 0.60
N ALA A 43 13.76 1.02 -0.59
CA ALA A 43 15.22 0.94 -0.73
C ALA A 43 15.92 2.11 -0.03
N SER A 44 15.42 3.34 -0.19
CA SER A 44 15.96 4.52 0.48
C SER A 44 15.81 4.45 2.00
N TYR A 45 14.70 3.89 2.50
CA TYR A 45 14.50 3.62 3.92
C TYR A 45 15.54 2.60 4.43
N ALA A 46 15.74 1.49 3.73
CA ALA A 46 16.70 0.46 4.10
C ALA A 46 18.15 1.00 4.07
N GLU A 47 18.50 1.87 3.11
CA GLU A 47 19.78 2.57 3.09
C GLU A 47 19.95 3.47 4.32
N ALA A 48 18.92 4.25 4.67
CA ALA A 48 18.97 5.12 5.85
C ALA A 48 19.10 4.32 7.16
N VAL A 49 18.41 3.19 7.27
CA VAL A 49 18.55 2.26 8.43
C VAL A 49 19.97 1.69 8.51
N ALA A 50 20.57 1.32 7.39
CA ALA A 50 21.92 0.74 7.36
C ALA A 50 23.04 1.75 7.75
N GLU A 51 22.73 3.06 7.71
CA GLU A 51 23.65 4.13 8.13
C GLU A 51 23.56 4.48 9.63
N ILE A 52 22.54 3.95 10.34
CA ILE A 52 22.35 4.19 11.78
C ILE A 52 23.39 3.39 12.56
N ASP A 53 24.05 4.01 13.51
CA ASP A 53 24.92 3.30 14.45
C ASP A 53 24.10 2.55 15.53
N ASN A 54 24.75 1.61 16.24
CA ASN A 54 24.06 0.76 17.20
C ASN A 54 23.45 1.53 18.37
N ASP A 55 24.10 2.62 18.81
CA ASP A 55 23.63 3.41 19.95
C ASP A 55 22.37 4.20 19.56
N ASP A 56 22.35 4.81 18.38
CA ASP A 56 21.18 5.51 17.83
C ASP A 56 20.04 4.54 17.51
N TYR A 57 20.37 3.34 17.03
CA TYR A 57 19.36 2.29 16.76
C TYR A 57 18.59 1.92 18.04
N GLU A 58 19.28 1.62 19.13
CA GLU A 58 18.64 1.27 20.40
C GLU A 58 17.78 2.44 20.93
N ILE A 59 18.25 3.68 20.81
CA ILE A 59 17.49 4.87 21.23
C ILE A 59 16.19 5.01 20.42
N ILE A 60 16.24 4.80 19.10
CA ILE A 60 15.06 4.92 18.23
C ILE A 60 14.05 3.83 18.55
N TRP A 61 14.53 2.58 18.71
CA TRP A 61 13.68 1.44 19.03
C TRP A 61 13.02 1.59 20.40
N ASP A 62 13.80 1.92 21.42
CA ASP A 62 13.32 2.09 22.80
C ASP A 62 12.28 3.21 22.91
N LYS A 63 12.46 4.32 22.21
CA LYS A 63 11.44 5.38 22.14
C LYS A 63 10.12 4.89 21.57
N ALA A 64 10.16 4.06 20.52
CA ALA A 64 8.96 3.50 19.94
C ALA A 64 8.26 2.50 20.88
N VAL A 65 9.04 1.67 21.56
CA VAL A 65 8.53 0.74 22.60
C VAL A 65 7.93 1.51 23.78
N GLU A 66 8.58 2.58 24.23
CA GLU A 66 8.08 3.44 25.30
C GLU A 66 6.77 4.12 24.92
N TYR A 67 6.68 4.61 23.68
CA TYR A 67 5.43 5.16 23.12
C TYR A 67 4.29 4.12 23.17
N ASN A 68 4.55 2.88 22.77
CA ASN A 68 3.53 1.80 22.84
C ASN A 68 3.13 1.50 24.30
N LYS A 69 4.07 1.43 25.23
CA LYS A 69 3.78 1.23 26.66
C LYS A 69 2.92 2.35 27.23
N LYS A 70 3.20 3.60 26.83
CA LYS A 70 2.43 4.78 27.24
C LYS A 70 0.96 4.64 26.76
N ILE A 71 0.74 4.36 25.49
CA ILE A 71 -0.62 4.14 24.94
C ILE A 71 -1.31 2.96 25.64
N GLY A 72 -0.61 1.85 25.85
CA GLY A 72 -1.17 0.69 26.53
C GLY A 72 -1.60 0.97 27.97
N SER A 73 -0.89 1.84 28.69
CA SER A 73 -1.18 2.19 30.09
C SER A 73 -2.16 3.33 30.26
N GLU A 74 -2.10 4.35 29.42
CA GLU A 74 -2.96 5.56 29.50
C GLU A 74 -4.29 5.38 28.76
N GLY A 75 -4.35 4.39 27.85
CA GLY A 75 -5.47 4.13 26.94
C GLY A 75 -5.29 4.80 25.59
N GLN A 76 -5.87 4.16 24.56
CA GLN A 76 -5.87 4.68 23.20
C GLN A 76 -6.74 5.94 23.08
N SER A 77 -6.21 6.93 22.39
CA SER A 77 -6.99 8.11 21.97
C SER A 77 -6.89 8.26 20.45
N TRP A 78 -8.02 8.28 19.79
CA TRP A 78 -8.12 8.48 18.33
C TRP A 78 -8.09 9.97 17.93
N VAL A 79 -8.06 10.86 18.92
CA VAL A 79 -7.91 12.31 18.73
C VAL A 79 -6.72 12.76 19.55
N LEU A 80 -5.62 13.03 18.87
CA LEU A 80 -4.38 13.48 19.49
C LEU A 80 -4.38 15.01 19.66
N THR A 81 -3.78 15.49 20.76
CA THR A 81 -3.42 16.90 20.90
C THR A 81 -2.26 17.26 19.96
N ASP A 82 -1.98 18.54 19.77
CA ASP A 82 -0.87 18.98 18.92
C ASP A 82 0.48 18.46 19.44
N GLU A 83 0.68 18.43 20.76
CA GLU A 83 1.89 17.88 21.39
C GLU A 83 2.01 16.37 21.15
N GLN A 84 0.91 15.62 21.25
CA GLN A 84 0.91 14.18 21.00
C GLN A 84 1.19 13.87 19.51
N LYS A 85 0.70 14.71 18.60
CA LYS A 85 1.01 14.58 17.17
C LYS A 85 2.47 14.86 16.87
N GLU A 86 3.07 15.86 17.53
CA GLU A 86 4.48 16.17 17.39
C GLU A 86 5.34 15.01 17.91
N GLU A 87 5.02 14.46 19.09
CA GLU A 87 5.65 13.26 19.64
C GLU A 87 5.54 12.10 18.66
N TYR A 88 4.33 11.76 18.19
CA TYR A 88 4.06 10.70 17.23
C TYR A 88 4.89 10.83 15.94
N ASN A 89 4.90 12.01 15.34
CA ASN A 89 5.61 12.25 14.08
C ASN A 89 7.14 12.24 14.23
N SER A 90 7.65 12.36 15.46
CA SER A 90 9.10 12.33 15.76
C SER A 90 9.66 10.92 15.93
N VAL A 91 8.81 9.94 16.30
CA VAL A 91 9.23 8.56 16.56
C VAL A 91 9.25 7.76 15.26
N LEU A 92 10.29 6.95 15.01
CA LEU A 92 10.50 6.15 13.79
C LEU A 92 10.60 6.96 12.48
N ASN A 93 10.85 8.26 12.54
CA ASN A 93 11.02 9.10 11.35
C ASN A 93 12.49 9.23 10.95
N ILE A 94 13.12 8.13 10.56
CA ILE A 94 14.57 7.97 10.35
C ILE A 94 15.07 8.83 9.20
N SER A 95 14.39 8.78 8.06
CA SER A 95 14.78 9.49 6.83
C SER A 95 14.17 10.91 6.73
N GLY A 96 13.41 11.34 7.73
CA GLY A 96 12.77 12.67 7.75
C GLY A 96 11.64 12.85 6.72
N ASN A 97 11.26 11.78 6.01
CA ASN A 97 10.21 11.77 4.99
C ASN A 97 8.90 11.11 5.46
N GLY A 98 8.83 10.74 6.75
CA GLY A 98 7.65 10.15 7.38
C GLY A 98 7.50 8.64 7.20
N ILE A 99 8.44 7.93 6.59
CA ILE A 99 8.43 6.47 6.50
C ILE A 99 8.91 5.89 7.83
N MET A 100 8.10 5.01 8.45
CA MET A 100 8.43 4.30 9.68
C MET A 100 8.81 2.83 9.45
N GLY A 101 8.58 2.31 8.26
CA GLY A 101 8.86 0.92 7.89
C GLY A 101 8.18 0.53 6.60
N TYR A 102 8.07 -0.77 6.35
CA TYR A 102 7.29 -1.29 5.22
C TYR A 102 6.60 -2.61 5.59
N ILE A 103 5.51 -2.91 4.88
CA ILE A 103 4.73 -4.13 5.04
C ILE A 103 4.91 -5.06 3.84
N GLU A 104 5.01 -6.35 4.09
CA GLU A 104 5.03 -7.41 3.09
C GLU A 104 3.88 -8.38 3.34
N ILE A 105 3.07 -8.67 2.32
CA ILE A 105 1.98 -9.65 2.35
C ILE A 105 2.16 -10.62 1.18
N PRO A 106 2.88 -11.74 1.36
CA PRO A 106 3.31 -12.62 0.26
C PRO A 106 2.15 -13.22 -0.52
N SER A 107 1.07 -13.66 0.13
CA SER A 107 -0.07 -14.33 -0.50
C SER A 107 -0.77 -13.47 -1.56
N ILE A 108 -0.74 -12.13 -1.39
CA ILE A 108 -1.32 -11.15 -2.32
C ILE A 108 -0.27 -10.26 -3.00
N LYS A 109 1.03 -10.56 -2.80
CA LYS A 109 2.19 -9.90 -3.41
C LYS A 109 2.22 -8.39 -3.16
N VAL A 110 1.98 -7.99 -1.94
CA VAL A 110 2.07 -6.61 -1.48
C VAL A 110 3.42 -6.39 -0.83
N SER A 111 4.09 -5.29 -1.21
CA SER A 111 5.25 -4.73 -0.52
C SER A 111 5.12 -3.21 -0.61
N LEU A 112 4.80 -2.56 0.51
CA LEU A 112 4.41 -1.14 0.56
C LEU A 112 5.09 -0.43 1.73
N PRO A 113 5.59 0.81 1.54
CA PRO A 113 6.08 1.61 2.65
C PRO A 113 4.93 2.03 3.56
N ILE A 114 5.19 2.07 4.86
CA ILE A 114 4.29 2.55 5.92
C ILE A 114 4.70 3.96 6.28
N TYR A 115 3.81 4.92 6.13
CA TYR A 115 4.02 6.31 6.53
C TYR A 115 3.28 6.64 7.82
N HIS A 116 3.75 7.70 8.50
CA HIS A 116 2.98 8.32 9.57
C HIS A 116 1.67 8.90 9.01
N GLY A 117 0.58 8.68 9.76
CA GLY A 117 -0.73 9.23 9.44
C GLY A 117 -1.41 8.57 8.24
N VAL A 118 -2.64 8.97 8.03
CA VAL A 118 -3.53 8.47 6.96
C VAL A 118 -4.06 9.62 6.10
N ASP A 119 -3.27 10.68 5.96
CA ASP A 119 -3.61 11.79 5.10
C ASP A 119 -3.75 11.35 3.65
N GLU A 120 -4.60 12.06 2.89
CA GLU A 120 -4.87 11.76 1.49
C GLU A 120 -3.58 11.66 0.66
N ALA A 121 -2.59 12.51 0.93
CA ALA A 121 -1.30 12.50 0.23
C ALA A 121 -0.54 11.19 0.44
N VAL A 122 -0.60 10.61 1.64
CA VAL A 122 0.00 9.30 1.97
C VAL A 122 -0.79 8.18 1.29
N LEU A 123 -2.10 8.15 1.48
CA LEU A 123 -2.95 7.06 1.02
C LEU A 123 -3.06 6.97 -0.51
N GLN A 124 -2.71 8.02 -1.26
CA GLN A 124 -2.63 7.98 -2.72
C GLN A 124 -1.44 7.16 -3.25
N ILE A 125 -0.38 6.99 -2.46
CA ILE A 125 0.88 6.40 -2.92
C ILE A 125 1.34 5.19 -2.10
N ALA A 126 0.86 5.04 -0.85
CA ALA A 126 1.35 4.07 0.13
C ALA A 126 0.25 3.63 1.09
N VAL A 127 0.66 2.98 2.18
CA VAL A 127 -0.19 2.74 3.35
C VAL A 127 0.25 3.64 4.49
N GLY A 128 -0.69 3.97 5.36
CA GLY A 128 -0.48 4.86 6.48
C GLY A 128 -0.78 4.19 7.82
N HIS A 129 0.00 4.53 8.83
CA HIS A 129 -0.25 4.13 10.21
C HIS A 129 -1.30 5.06 10.83
N ILE A 130 -2.34 4.48 11.43
CA ILE A 130 -3.40 5.28 12.07
C ILE A 130 -2.89 5.86 13.39
N GLU A 131 -2.91 7.20 13.48
CA GLU A 131 -2.57 7.94 14.70
C GLU A 131 -3.42 7.47 15.88
N GLY A 132 -2.79 7.32 17.05
CA GLY A 132 -3.46 6.83 18.27
C GLY A 132 -3.49 5.30 18.40
N SER A 133 -3.10 4.54 17.38
CA SER A 133 -2.77 3.12 17.52
C SER A 133 -1.31 2.92 17.94
N SER A 134 -0.95 1.70 18.36
CA SER A 134 0.43 1.37 18.70
C SER A 134 1.33 1.43 17.47
N LEU A 135 2.54 1.96 17.62
CA LEU A 135 3.56 1.96 16.57
C LEU A 135 3.92 0.52 16.15
N PRO A 136 4.41 0.32 14.90
CA PRO A 136 4.64 -1.01 14.33
C PRO A 136 5.90 -1.71 14.87
N VAL A 137 6.16 -1.62 16.19
CA VAL A 137 7.26 -2.30 16.89
C VAL A 137 6.77 -3.45 17.77
N GLY A 138 5.45 -3.71 17.78
CA GLY A 138 4.84 -4.79 18.54
C GLY A 138 4.96 -4.63 20.06
N GLY A 139 4.85 -5.77 20.76
CA GLY A 139 4.92 -5.89 22.22
C GLY A 139 3.57 -6.20 22.85
N GLU A 140 3.61 -6.78 24.06
CA GLU A 140 2.38 -7.02 24.83
C GLU A 140 1.58 -5.74 25.04
N ASN A 141 0.26 -5.84 24.99
CA ASN A 141 -0.67 -4.72 25.10
C ASN A 141 -0.47 -3.69 23.98
N SER A 142 -0.16 -4.15 22.76
CA SER A 142 -0.07 -3.30 21.59
C SER A 142 -1.05 -3.72 20.49
N HIS A 143 -1.57 -2.75 19.77
CA HIS A 143 -2.39 -2.95 18.58
C HIS A 143 -2.05 -1.91 17.52
N CYS A 144 -1.25 -2.30 16.55
CA CYS A 144 -0.89 -1.47 15.40
C CYS A 144 -2.01 -1.49 14.37
N VAL A 145 -2.32 -0.34 13.76
CA VAL A 145 -3.35 -0.26 12.72
C VAL A 145 -2.82 0.43 11.49
N ILE A 146 -2.82 -0.30 10.36
CA ILE A 146 -2.32 0.17 9.07
C ILE A 146 -3.48 0.29 8.08
N SER A 147 -3.65 1.46 7.51
CA SER A 147 -4.71 1.73 6.53
C SER A 147 -4.16 1.92 5.12
N GLY A 148 -4.88 1.41 4.14
CA GLY A 148 -4.56 1.59 2.73
C GLY A 148 -5.80 1.62 1.85
N HIS A 149 -5.74 2.37 0.77
CA HIS A 149 -6.82 2.45 -0.20
C HIS A 149 -7.08 1.14 -0.93
N ARG A 150 -8.32 0.98 -1.37
CA ARG A 150 -8.78 -0.09 -2.27
C ARG A 150 -9.41 0.51 -3.50
N GLY A 151 -9.03 -0.04 -4.67
CA GLY A 151 -9.66 0.31 -5.94
C GLY A 151 -9.23 1.65 -6.52
N LEU A 152 -8.07 2.18 -6.13
CA LEU A 152 -7.50 3.33 -6.81
C LEU A 152 -7.08 2.96 -8.24
N PRO A 153 -7.44 3.78 -9.24
CA PRO A 153 -6.96 3.56 -10.61
C PRO A 153 -5.45 3.72 -10.76
N SER A 154 -4.81 4.40 -9.81
CA SER A 154 -3.39 4.76 -9.85
C SER A 154 -2.48 3.76 -9.16
N ALA A 155 -2.95 3.00 -8.17
CA ALA A 155 -2.14 2.09 -7.37
C ALA A 155 -2.99 0.97 -6.77
N LYS A 156 -2.44 -0.25 -6.73
CA LYS A 156 -3.16 -1.40 -6.16
C LYS A 156 -3.30 -1.35 -4.66
N LEU A 157 -2.28 -0.91 -3.94
CA LEU A 157 -2.23 -0.84 -2.48
C LEU A 157 -2.89 -2.05 -1.80
N PHE A 158 -3.94 -1.84 -0.99
CA PHE A 158 -4.71 -2.89 -0.33
C PHE A 158 -5.92 -3.40 -1.15
N THR A 159 -5.90 -3.23 -2.48
CA THR A 159 -7.01 -3.67 -3.36
C THR A 159 -7.35 -5.15 -3.19
N ASN A 160 -6.34 -6.00 -2.99
CA ASN A 160 -6.51 -7.44 -2.86
C ASN A 160 -6.56 -7.94 -1.40
N LEU A 161 -6.70 -7.06 -0.42
CA LEU A 161 -6.72 -7.43 0.99
C LEU A 161 -7.87 -8.42 1.33
N ASP A 162 -8.95 -8.39 0.58
CA ASP A 162 -10.10 -9.31 0.69
C ASP A 162 -9.81 -10.75 0.25
N GLN A 163 -8.65 -11.02 -0.34
CA GLN A 163 -8.21 -12.37 -0.70
C GLN A 163 -7.52 -13.10 0.45
N LEU A 164 -7.14 -12.37 1.52
CA LEU A 164 -6.54 -12.96 2.72
C LEU A 164 -7.54 -13.85 3.46
N LYS A 165 -6.99 -14.86 4.11
CA LYS A 165 -7.74 -15.84 4.93
C LYS A 165 -7.05 -15.99 6.28
N GLU A 166 -7.79 -16.47 7.26
CA GLU A 166 -7.20 -16.90 8.52
C GLU A 166 -6.10 -17.94 8.28
N GLY A 167 -4.94 -17.77 8.95
CA GLY A 167 -3.72 -18.52 8.73
C GLY A 167 -2.77 -17.93 7.67
N ASP A 168 -3.18 -16.95 6.87
CA ASP A 168 -2.23 -16.21 6.02
C ASP A 168 -1.32 -15.33 6.88
N ILE A 169 -0.11 -15.06 6.39
CA ILE A 169 0.87 -14.26 7.12
C ILE A 169 1.16 -12.95 6.42
N PHE A 170 1.47 -11.93 7.23
CA PHE A 170 2.07 -10.69 6.77
C PHE A 170 3.20 -10.27 7.72
N MET A 171 4.11 -9.46 7.21
CA MET A 171 5.28 -9.03 7.96
C MET A 171 5.41 -7.51 7.91
N MET A 172 5.74 -6.92 9.05
CA MET A 172 6.21 -5.53 9.11
C MET A 172 7.72 -5.52 9.29
N ARG A 173 8.38 -4.67 8.54
CA ARG A 173 9.82 -4.43 8.61
C ARG A 173 10.05 -3.03 9.15
N VAL A 174 10.60 -2.93 10.34
CA VAL A 174 10.84 -1.64 11.02
C VAL A 174 12.27 -1.66 11.55
N LEU A 175 13.08 -0.71 11.14
CA LEU A 175 14.53 -0.78 11.29
C LEU A 175 15.04 -2.11 10.69
N ASP A 176 15.85 -2.86 11.41
CA ASP A 176 16.31 -4.20 11.04
C ASP A 176 15.40 -5.33 11.54
N GLU A 177 14.35 -4.99 12.28
CA GLU A 177 13.46 -5.96 12.87
C GLU A 177 12.36 -6.41 11.89
N THR A 178 12.02 -7.68 12.01
CA THR A 178 10.89 -8.28 11.32
C THR A 178 9.84 -8.69 12.34
N LEU A 179 8.62 -8.21 12.15
CA LEU A 179 7.48 -8.58 12.97
C LEU A 179 6.50 -9.37 12.11
N THR A 180 6.38 -10.66 12.37
CA THR A 180 5.50 -11.55 11.63
C THR A 180 4.17 -11.74 12.36
N TYR A 181 3.08 -11.58 11.61
CA TYR A 181 1.71 -11.74 12.10
C TYR A 181 0.98 -12.78 11.28
N GLU A 182 0.21 -13.64 11.96
CA GLU A 182 -0.71 -14.59 11.34
C GLU A 182 -2.13 -14.07 11.45
N VAL A 183 -2.86 -14.05 10.34
CA VAL A 183 -4.25 -13.59 10.30
C VAL A 183 -5.13 -14.49 11.14
N ASP A 184 -5.78 -13.92 12.16
CA ASP A 184 -6.64 -14.60 13.10
C ASP A 184 -8.11 -14.13 13.04
N GLN A 185 -8.36 -12.98 12.42
CA GLN A 185 -9.71 -12.43 12.33
C GLN A 185 -9.90 -11.58 11.07
N ILE A 186 -11.03 -11.77 10.39
CA ILE A 186 -11.46 -10.93 9.27
C ILE A 186 -12.87 -10.43 9.54
N ARG A 187 -13.08 -9.10 9.52
CA ARG A 187 -14.37 -8.46 9.79
C ARG A 187 -14.70 -7.37 8.79
N ILE A 188 -15.99 -7.16 8.60
CA ILE A 188 -16.52 -5.99 7.88
C ILE A 188 -17.32 -5.20 8.90
N VAL A 189 -16.98 -3.92 9.05
CA VAL A 189 -17.55 -3.02 10.05
C VAL A 189 -17.97 -1.69 9.40
N GLU A 190 -18.80 -0.92 10.09
CA GLU A 190 -19.10 0.47 9.72
C GLU A 190 -17.85 1.35 9.87
N PRO A 191 -17.73 2.45 9.10
CA PRO A 191 -16.54 3.30 9.11
C PRO A 191 -16.16 3.88 10.47
N GLU A 192 -17.15 4.12 11.33
CA GLU A 192 -17.02 4.70 12.67
C GLU A 192 -16.83 3.66 13.78
N ASP A 193 -16.93 2.36 13.45
CA ASP A 193 -16.79 1.28 14.45
C ASP A 193 -15.31 0.98 14.73
N LEU A 194 -14.82 1.50 15.85
CA LEU A 194 -13.44 1.32 16.33
C LEU A 194 -13.30 0.15 17.32
N SER A 195 -14.37 -0.59 17.61
CA SER A 195 -14.38 -1.64 18.66
C SER A 195 -13.42 -2.80 18.39
N ASN A 196 -13.04 -3.01 17.14
CA ASN A 196 -12.19 -4.13 16.72
C ASN A 196 -10.70 -3.76 16.52
N ILE A 197 -10.32 -2.51 16.79
CA ILE A 197 -8.95 -2.01 16.62
C ILE A 197 -8.35 -1.48 17.94
N GLY A 198 -9.03 -1.73 19.06
CA GLY A 198 -8.54 -1.41 20.40
C GLY A 198 -7.47 -2.40 20.90
N ILE A 199 -6.63 -1.96 21.83
CA ILE A 199 -5.65 -2.79 22.52
C ILE A 199 -6.37 -3.89 23.30
N VAL A 200 -5.85 -5.11 23.23
CA VAL A 200 -6.29 -6.27 24.00
C VAL A 200 -5.18 -6.63 24.98
N GLU A 201 -5.52 -6.81 26.26
CA GLU A 201 -4.56 -7.10 27.32
C GLU A 201 -3.80 -8.43 27.04
N GLY A 202 -2.48 -8.38 27.11
CA GLY A 202 -1.61 -9.53 26.87
C GLY A 202 -1.31 -9.83 25.39
N GLU A 203 -2.00 -9.14 24.46
CA GLU A 203 -1.85 -9.44 23.03
C GLU A 203 -0.91 -8.44 22.32
N ASP A 204 -0.26 -8.94 21.27
CA ASP A 204 0.47 -8.15 20.26
C ASP A 204 -0.24 -8.32 18.93
N LEU A 205 -1.00 -7.29 18.53
CA LEU A 205 -1.90 -7.32 17.39
C LEU A 205 -1.52 -6.31 16.31
N CYS A 206 -1.82 -6.64 15.06
CA CYS A 206 -1.81 -5.71 13.96
C CYS A 206 -3.05 -5.88 13.09
N THR A 207 -3.74 -4.78 12.78
CA THR A 207 -4.91 -4.78 11.89
C THR A 207 -4.65 -3.99 10.62
N LEU A 208 -4.88 -4.63 9.48
CA LEU A 208 -4.87 -4.01 8.16
C LEU A 208 -6.28 -3.56 7.81
N VAL A 209 -6.42 -2.29 7.41
CA VAL A 209 -7.73 -1.66 7.16
C VAL A 209 -7.84 -1.20 5.72
N THR A 210 -8.95 -1.52 5.06
CA THR A 210 -9.27 -0.96 3.75
C THR A 210 -10.77 -0.76 3.57
N CYS A 211 -11.17 -0.04 2.51
CA CYS A 211 -12.57 0.16 2.18
C CYS A 211 -13.20 -1.07 1.52
N THR A 212 -14.48 -1.31 1.79
CA THR A 212 -15.27 -2.40 1.19
C THR A 212 -16.76 -2.01 1.11
N PRO A 213 -17.60 -2.57 0.18
CA PRO A 213 -17.22 -3.31 -1.02
C PRO A 213 -16.43 -2.47 -2.05
N TYR A 214 -15.71 -3.14 -2.96
CA TYR A 214 -14.96 -2.47 -4.01
C TYR A 214 -15.81 -1.45 -4.78
N GLY A 215 -15.32 -0.22 -4.87
CA GLY A 215 -15.98 0.88 -5.59
C GLY A 215 -17.18 1.51 -4.88
N VAL A 216 -17.76 0.87 -3.86
CA VAL A 216 -18.85 1.41 -3.02
C VAL A 216 -18.29 2.07 -1.76
N ASN A 217 -17.34 1.42 -1.10
CA ASN A 217 -16.56 1.95 0.03
C ASN A 217 -17.40 2.33 1.27
N SER A 218 -18.58 1.71 1.43
CA SER A 218 -19.53 2.01 2.53
C SER A 218 -19.08 1.47 3.88
N HIS A 219 -18.23 0.45 3.91
CA HIS A 219 -17.74 -0.22 5.12
C HIS A 219 -16.21 -0.27 5.14
N ARG A 220 -15.66 -0.82 6.22
CA ARG A 220 -14.24 -1.13 6.35
C ARG A 220 -14.05 -2.63 6.47
N LEU A 221 -13.08 -3.15 5.70
CA LEU A 221 -12.56 -4.50 5.86
C LEU A 221 -11.39 -4.41 6.82
N LEU A 222 -11.47 -5.16 7.90
CA LEU A 222 -10.42 -5.33 8.91
C LEU A 222 -9.85 -6.74 8.77
N VAL A 223 -8.54 -6.84 8.59
CA VAL A 223 -7.79 -8.09 8.60
C VAL A 223 -6.80 -8.00 9.75
N ARG A 224 -7.11 -8.68 10.87
CA ARG A 224 -6.28 -8.67 12.06
C ARG A 224 -5.35 -9.88 12.06
N GLY A 225 -4.12 -9.67 12.50
CA GLY A 225 -3.19 -10.73 12.82
C GLY A 225 -2.66 -10.58 14.24
N HIS A 226 -2.34 -11.72 14.86
CA HIS A 226 -1.60 -11.82 16.10
C HIS A 226 -0.13 -12.12 15.83
N ARG A 227 0.75 -11.69 16.73
CA ARG A 227 2.18 -11.89 16.61
C ARG A 227 2.55 -13.37 16.69
N ILE A 228 3.41 -13.83 15.77
CA ILE A 228 4.01 -15.17 15.80
C ILE A 228 5.54 -15.07 15.75
N GLU A 229 6.23 -16.17 16.03
CA GLU A 229 7.68 -16.25 15.84
C GLU A 229 8.05 -15.97 14.38
N ASN A 230 9.16 -15.28 14.16
CA ASN A 230 9.59 -14.96 12.82
C ASN A 230 9.93 -16.26 12.07
N ILE A 231 9.26 -16.45 10.94
CA ILE A 231 9.55 -17.55 10.03
C ILE A 231 10.80 -17.17 9.24
N ASP A 232 11.75 -18.11 9.07
CA ASP A 232 12.98 -17.87 8.30
C ASP A 232 12.66 -17.20 6.95
N ALA A 233 13.06 -15.96 6.83
CA ALA A 233 12.76 -15.11 5.66
C ALA A 233 13.31 -15.68 4.34
N SER A 234 14.24 -16.65 4.40
CA SER A 234 14.78 -17.35 3.24
C SER A 234 13.74 -18.19 2.49
N SER A 235 12.69 -18.66 3.19
CA SER A 235 11.62 -19.48 2.59
C SER A 235 10.46 -18.66 2.01
N ILE A 236 10.37 -17.35 2.34
CA ILE A 236 9.19 -16.51 2.03
C ILE A 236 9.57 -15.32 1.15
N ARG A 237 10.86 -15.07 0.88
CA ARG A 237 11.23 -14.03 -0.09
C ARG A 237 10.54 -14.36 -1.41
N VAL A 238 9.47 -13.62 -1.69
CA VAL A 238 9.01 -13.44 -3.07
C VAL A 238 10.19 -12.80 -3.79
N THR A 239 10.99 -13.62 -4.46
CA THR A 239 12.06 -13.11 -5.30
C THR A 239 11.39 -12.16 -6.28
N ALA A 240 11.78 -10.90 -6.26
CA ALA A 240 11.36 -9.87 -7.21
C ALA A 240 11.62 -10.27 -8.67
N ASP A 241 12.34 -11.36 -8.89
CA ASP A 241 12.73 -11.92 -10.19
C ASP A 241 11.67 -12.81 -10.86
N ALA A 242 10.60 -13.21 -10.18
CA ALA A 242 9.47 -13.80 -10.87
C ALA A 242 8.66 -12.65 -11.51
N LEU A 243 8.97 -12.31 -12.75
CA LEU A 243 8.10 -11.54 -13.65
C LEU A 243 6.72 -12.24 -13.72
N GLN A 244 5.91 -12.00 -12.71
CA GLN A 244 4.54 -12.46 -12.74
C GLN A 244 3.78 -11.52 -13.64
N ILE A 245 3.49 -12.03 -14.82
CA ILE A 245 2.74 -11.31 -15.84
C ILE A 245 1.32 -11.13 -15.30
N ASP A 246 1.07 -9.95 -14.72
CA ASP A 246 -0.25 -9.57 -14.22
C ASP A 246 -1.22 -9.51 -15.41
N PRO A 247 -2.35 -10.24 -15.38
CA PRO A 247 -3.36 -10.20 -16.44
C PRO A 247 -3.82 -8.78 -16.79
N VAL A 248 -3.80 -7.86 -15.81
CA VAL A 248 -4.14 -6.44 -16.01
C VAL A 248 -3.10 -5.73 -16.88
N ILE A 249 -1.86 -6.18 -16.89
CA ILE A 249 -0.80 -5.64 -17.78
C ILE A 249 -0.84 -6.34 -19.15
N VAL A 250 -1.10 -7.65 -19.18
CA VAL A 250 -1.13 -8.44 -20.43
C VAL A 250 -2.25 -7.98 -21.35
N ALA A 251 -3.45 -7.74 -20.81
CA ALA A 251 -4.60 -7.38 -21.63
C ALA A 251 -4.36 -6.07 -22.42
N PRO A 252 -3.90 -4.95 -21.84
CA PRO A 252 -3.57 -3.74 -22.59
C PRO A 252 -2.39 -3.92 -23.54
N VAL A 253 -1.34 -4.64 -23.14
CA VAL A 253 -0.15 -4.87 -23.98
C VAL A 253 -0.49 -5.67 -25.24
N VAL A 254 -1.41 -6.63 -25.15
CA VAL A 254 -1.89 -7.41 -26.30
C VAL A 254 -2.94 -6.63 -27.10
N ALA A 255 -3.85 -5.93 -26.42
CA ALA A 255 -4.93 -5.19 -27.11
C ALA A 255 -4.40 -3.97 -27.88
N ALA A 256 -3.40 -3.24 -27.34
CA ALA A 256 -2.87 -2.04 -27.98
C ALA A 256 -2.31 -2.26 -29.40
N PRO A 257 -1.45 -3.25 -29.68
CA PRO A 257 -0.96 -3.51 -31.03
C PRO A 257 -2.07 -4.01 -31.97
N ILE A 258 -3.02 -4.80 -31.50
CA ILE A 258 -4.16 -5.26 -32.28
C ILE A 258 -5.03 -4.08 -32.70
N LEU A 259 -5.36 -3.21 -31.78
CA LEU A 259 -6.14 -1.99 -32.04
C LEU A 259 -5.41 -1.04 -32.97
N LEU A 260 -4.08 -0.89 -32.78
CA LEU A 260 -3.24 -0.10 -33.69
C LEU A 260 -3.23 -0.65 -35.10
N LEU A 261 -3.11 -1.95 -35.24
CA LEU A 261 -3.14 -2.64 -36.53
C LEU A 261 -4.50 -2.51 -37.23
N LEU A 262 -5.61 -2.64 -36.48
CA LEU A 262 -6.95 -2.38 -36.98
C LEU A 262 -7.13 -0.92 -37.43
N LEU A 263 -6.59 0.03 -36.68
CA LEU A 263 -6.61 1.45 -37.07
C LEU A 263 -5.84 1.69 -38.38
N ILE A 264 -4.64 1.11 -38.51
CA ILE A 264 -3.81 1.21 -39.72
C ILE A 264 -4.58 0.61 -40.92
N VAL A 265 -5.17 -0.57 -40.77
CA VAL A 265 -5.97 -1.22 -41.82
C VAL A 265 -7.18 -0.34 -42.24
N LEU A 266 -7.88 0.23 -41.27
CA LEU A 266 -8.96 1.17 -41.51
C LEU A 266 -8.50 2.41 -42.28
N LEU A 267 -7.41 3.04 -41.84
CA LEU A 267 -6.84 4.22 -42.49
C LEU A 267 -6.37 3.94 -43.94
N VAL A 268 -5.74 2.78 -44.17
CA VAL A 268 -5.31 2.33 -45.52
C VAL A 268 -6.52 2.04 -46.42
N ARG A 269 -7.55 1.38 -45.88
CA ARG A 269 -8.78 1.08 -46.61
C ARG A 269 -9.57 2.33 -46.97
N TYR A 270 -9.62 3.32 -46.09
CA TYR A 270 -10.24 4.62 -46.36
C TYR A 270 -9.43 5.48 -47.35
N ARG A 271 -8.08 5.29 -47.39
CA ARG A 271 -7.22 5.98 -48.35
C ARG A 271 -7.37 5.48 -49.77
N LYS A 272 -7.85 4.26 -49.96
CA LYS A 272 -8.08 3.64 -51.29
C LYS A 272 -9.48 3.88 -51.86
N ARG A 273 -10.38 4.50 -51.11
CA ARG A 273 -11.67 5.03 -51.57
C ARG A 273 -11.58 6.55 -51.70
#